data_61ad39bbe124eb9822114673225c8172
#
_entry.id   61ad39bbe124eb9822114673225c8172
#
_cell.length_a   1.000
_cell.length_b   1.000
_cell.length_c   1.000
_cell.angle_alpha   90.00
_cell.angle_beta   90.00
_cell.angle_gamma   90.00
#
_symmetry.space_group_name_H-M   'P 1'
#
loop_
_entity.id
_entity.type
_entity.pdbx_description
1 polymer ?
#
loop_
_entity_poly.entity_id
_entity_poly.type
_entity_poly.pdbx_seq_one_letter_code
_entity_poly.pdbx_strand_id
1 'polypeptide(L)'
;MRKSSIKLAVASIAALSLFTAACGGSDDAATDTTAAATECAELTPVKLQLQWFTQAQFAGYYAAQDQGFYEAMCLDVTILEGAVDIAPHVVLANGESDFAISWVSKALAGREGGANIVDIAQIFQRSGTLQVSFKDKNITSAADFKGKNIGNWGYGNEFEIFAALTKAGLDPAKDVTLVQQQFDMAGLLAGDIDAAEAMTYNEYAQVLEAINPDTGALYTADDFNVVSYEDEGVGMLQDAIWADGSRLSDPAYVDTATKFVAASIQGWAFCRDNTQACTDIVVAKGSKLGASHQLWQMNEVNKLIWPASMGAGMIDSAAWDRTVALSLEAKNLEGGTVLTKAPDAEAHTNDIVTAALALLADMG
;
A
#
# COMPACT_ATOMS: atom_id res chain seq x y z
N MET A 1 -15.86 -27.39 55.47
CA MET A 1 -15.11 -28.45 56.19
C MET A 1 -14.17 -29.14 55.23
N ARG A 2 -12.99 -29.21 55.65
CA ARG A 2 -11.73 -29.91 55.34
C ARG A 2 -10.87 -29.36 54.19
N LYS A 3 -9.80 -28.67 54.67
CA LYS A 3 -8.53 -28.42 54.04
C LYS A 3 -7.75 -29.74 53.88
N SER A 4 -7.00 -29.87 52.79
CA SER A 4 -5.83 -30.72 52.84
C SER A 4 -4.73 -30.13 51.98
N SER A 5 -3.70 -29.69 52.67
CA SER A 5 -2.41 -29.23 52.12
C SER A 5 -1.48 -30.47 52.07
N ILE A 6 -0.75 -30.63 50.97
CA ILE A 6 0.43 -31.50 50.94
C ILE A 6 1.60 -30.66 50.40
N LYS A 7 2.55 -30.46 51.30
CA LYS A 7 3.95 -30.05 51.04
C LYS A 7 4.80 -31.30 50.92
N LEU A 8 5.80 -31.31 50.09
CA LEU A 8 7.14 -31.95 50.24
C LEU A 8 7.77 -32.01 48.84
N ALA A 9 9.02 -31.95 48.61
CA ALA A 9 10.25 -31.58 49.32
C ALA A 9 11.36 -31.55 48.25
N VAL A 10 12.33 -30.73 48.49
CA VAL A 10 13.60 -30.53 47.74
C VAL A 10 14.43 -31.83 47.73
N ALA A 11 15.09 -32.11 46.59
CA ALA A 11 16.30 -32.91 46.59
C ALA A 11 17.23 -32.43 45.46
N SER A 12 18.29 -31.76 45.89
CA SER A 12 19.48 -31.44 45.11
C SER A 12 20.37 -32.69 45.02
N ILE A 13 20.85 -33.02 43.81
CA ILE A 13 22.02 -33.87 43.63
C ILE A 13 22.95 -33.22 42.64
N ALA A 14 24.07 -32.71 43.13
CA ALA A 14 25.25 -32.35 42.38
C ALA A 14 26.09 -33.64 42.15
N ALA A 15 26.49 -33.86 40.91
CA ALA A 15 27.53 -34.81 40.58
C ALA A 15 28.53 -34.20 39.62
N LEU A 16 29.69 -33.95 40.13
CA LEU A 16 30.92 -33.52 39.49
C LEU A 16 31.61 -34.76 38.91
N SER A 17 32.03 -34.75 37.65
CA SER A 17 33.02 -35.71 37.13
C SER A 17 33.91 -35.03 36.11
N LEU A 18 35.19 -35.03 36.39
CA LEU A 18 36.31 -34.51 35.62
C LEU A 18 36.87 -35.56 34.63
N PHE A 19 37.42 -35.01 33.52
CA PHE A 19 38.55 -35.46 32.69
C PHE A 19 38.48 -36.76 31.87
N THR A 20 38.69 -36.64 30.54
CA THR A 20 40.03 -36.94 29.97
C THR A 20 40.12 -36.33 28.55
N ALA A 21 41.30 -35.74 28.28
CA ALA A 21 41.71 -35.27 26.96
C ALA A 21 42.24 -36.44 26.12
N ALA A 22 41.92 -36.42 24.80
CA ALA A 22 42.74 -37.09 23.80
C ALA A 22 42.69 -36.29 22.48
N CYS A 23 43.86 -35.92 21.98
CA CYS A 23 44.13 -35.20 20.72
C CYS A 23 43.82 -36.05 19.49
N GLY A 24 43.46 -35.39 18.41
CA GLY A 24 43.60 -35.92 17.04
C GLY A 24 42.75 -35.24 15.98
N GLY A 25 43.22 -34.15 15.42
CA GLY A 25 43.39 -33.82 14.01
C GLY A 25 42.18 -33.58 13.10
N SER A 26 42.28 -32.45 12.50
CA SER A 26 41.84 -31.94 11.17
C SER A 26 40.72 -30.94 11.16
N ASP A 27 41.12 -29.77 10.75
CA ASP A 27 40.37 -28.57 10.42
C ASP A 27 39.20 -28.81 9.47
N ASP A 28 38.04 -28.30 9.83
CA ASP A 28 37.12 -27.58 8.99
C ASP A 28 36.31 -26.65 9.91
N ALA A 29 36.86 -25.45 10.12
CA ALA A 29 36.12 -24.35 10.76
C ALA A 29 35.09 -23.84 9.79
N ALA A 30 33.86 -24.36 9.87
CA ALA A 30 32.70 -23.62 9.41
C ALA A 30 32.59 -22.37 10.29
N THR A 31 33.06 -21.27 9.78
CA THR A 31 32.75 -19.94 10.31
C THR A 31 31.27 -19.71 10.13
N ASP A 32 30.52 -20.00 11.16
CA ASP A 32 29.16 -19.55 11.36
C ASP A 32 29.24 -18.03 11.58
N THR A 33 29.21 -17.27 10.48
CA THR A 33 29.03 -15.83 10.50
C THR A 33 27.56 -15.55 10.73
N THR A 34 27.11 -15.76 11.97
CA THR A 34 25.96 -15.06 12.49
C THR A 34 26.33 -13.58 12.45
N ALA A 35 25.76 -12.85 11.47
CA ALA A 35 25.80 -11.39 11.48
C ALA A 35 25.28 -10.96 12.86
N ALA A 36 26.13 -10.27 13.62
CA ALA A 36 25.77 -9.75 14.92
C ALA A 36 24.59 -8.78 14.70
N ALA A 37 23.41 -9.16 15.17
CA ALA A 37 22.29 -8.23 15.25
C ALA A 37 22.79 -7.02 16.04
N THR A 38 22.74 -5.85 15.45
CA THR A 38 23.08 -4.59 16.13
C THR A 38 22.07 -4.42 17.25
N GLU A 39 22.50 -4.59 18.50
CA GLU A 39 21.64 -4.32 19.66
C GLU A 39 21.30 -2.83 19.65
N CYS A 40 20.04 -2.50 19.40
CA CYS A 40 19.54 -1.14 19.46
C CYS A 40 19.53 -0.69 20.91
N ALA A 41 20.18 0.41 21.23
CA ALA A 41 20.15 0.98 22.60
C ALA A 41 18.73 1.43 22.98
N GLU A 42 17.96 1.93 22.03
CA GLU A 42 16.55 2.32 22.12
C GLU A 42 15.93 2.28 20.73
N LEU A 43 14.64 1.91 20.63
CA LEU A 43 13.91 1.96 19.37
C LEU A 43 13.36 3.37 19.14
N THR A 44 13.53 3.89 17.93
CA THR A 44 12.95 5.17 17.52
C THR A 44 11.47 4.99 17.20
N PRO A 45 10.54 5.68 17.88
CA PRO A 45 9.12 5.60 17.58
C PRO A 45 8.83 6.27 16.24
N VAL A 46 8.06 5.57 15.40
CA VAL A 46 7.65 6.02 14.05
C VAL A 46 6.16 5.75 13.86
N LYS A 47 5.42 6.70 13.32
CA LYS A 47 4.01 6.54 12.95
C LYS A 47 3.86 6.54 11.43
N LEU A 48 3.22 5.49 10.89
CA LEU A 48 2.81 5.40 9.50
C LEU A 48 1.29 5.55 9.40
N GLN A 49 0.80 6.56 8.69
CA GLN A 49 -0.62 6.72 8.36
C GLN A 49 -0.93 6.02 7.05
N LEU A 50 -1.82 5.02 7.08
CA LEU A 50 -2.36 4.37 5.88
C LEU A 50 -3.47 5.24 5.27
N GLN A 51 -3.72 5.05 3.97
CA GLN A 51 -4.82 5.76 3.30
C GLN A 51 -6.17 5.03 3.34
N TRP A 52 -6.19 3.76 3.77
CA TRP A 52 -7.38 2.93 3.78
C TRP A 52 -7.37 1.98 4.98
N PHE A 53 -8.44 1.20 5.10
CA PHE A 53 -8.59 0.16 6.12
C PHE A 53 -7.49 -0.90 6.00
N THR A 54 -7.28 -1.64 7.10
CA THR A 54 -6.34 -2.77 7.17
C THR A 54 -6.73 -3.83 6.15
N GLN A 55 -5.83 -4.05 5.17
CA GLN A 55 -6.01 -5.02 4.08
C GLN A 55 -4.66 -5.31 3.40
N ALA A 56 -4.62 -6.31 2.50
CA ALA A 56 -3.37 -6.74 1.85
C ALA A 56 -2.73 -5.67 0.94
N GLN A 57 -3.45 -4.58 0.63
CA GLN A 57 -2.88 -3.37 0.03
C GLN A 57 -1.69 -2.82 0.84
N PHE A 58 -1.65 -3.08 2.14
CA PHE A 58 -0.61 -2.60 3.05
C PHE A 58 0.21 -3.74 3.67
N ALA A 59 0.13 -4.95 3.09
CA ALA A 59 0.71 -6.16 3.65
C ALA A 59 2.20 -6.03 3.94
N GLY A 60 2.98 -5.36 3.09
CA GLY A 60 4.41 -5.20 3.27
C GLY A 60 4.78 -4.48 4.56
N TYR A 61 4.00 -3.48 4.98
CA TYR A 61 4.23 -2.76 6.23
C TYR A 61 3.90 -3.62 7.45
N TYR A 62 2.81 -4.39 7.39
CA TYR A 62 2.46 -5.34 8.45
C TYR A 62 3.44 -6.50 8.52
N ALA A 63 3.93 -6.98 7.37
CA ALA A 63 4.97 -8.00 7.32
C ALA A 63 6.30 -7.48 7.88
N ALA A 64 6.67 -6.23 7.57
CA ALA A 64 7.88 -5.62 8.14
C ALA A 64 7.83 -5.53 9.67
N GLN A 65 6.65 -5.27 10.23
CA GLN A 65 6.42 -5.28 11.67
C GLN A 65 6.45 -6.71 12.24
N ASP A 66 5.74 -7.66 11.61
CA ASP A 66 5.60 -9.03 12.11
C ASP A 66 6.92 -9.82 12.05
N GLN A 67 7.70 -9.60 10.98
CA GLN A 67 8.99 -10.25 10.77
C GLN A 67 10.16 -9.55 11.50
N GLY A 68 9.89 -8.48 12.24
CA GLY A 68 10.91 -7.74 13.00
C GLY A 68 11.85 -6.90 12.15
N PHE A 69 11.54 -6.61 10.87
CA PHE A 69 12.42 -5.83 10.00
C PHE A 69 12.54 -4.39 10.48
N TYR A 70 11.49 -3.80 11.03
CA TYR A 70 11.55 -2.47 11.64
C TYR A 70 12.42 -2.49 12.91
N GLU A 71 12.26 -3.48 13.79
CA GLU A 71 13.06 -3.61 15.01
C GLU A 71 14.55 -3.79 14.69
N ALA A 72 14.87 -4.58 13.64
CA ALA A 72 16.25 -4.77 13.18
C ALA A 72 16.88 -3.46 12.69
N MET A 73 16.07 -2.48 12.26
CA MET A 73 16.47 -1.12 11.89
C MET A 73 16.36 -0.12 13.05
N CYS A 74 16.17 -0.61 14.29
CA CYS A 74 15.97 0.21 15.50
C CYS A 74 14.74 1.13 15.45
N LEU A 75 13.66 0.69 14.80
CA LEU A 75 12.40 1.43 14.70
C LEU A 75 11.28 0.70 15.45
N ASP A 76 10.47 1.46 16.20
CA ASP A 76 9.18 1.03 16.75
C ASP A 76 8.05 1.67 15.94
N VAL A 77 7.54 0.93 14.96
CA VAL A 77 6.57 1.45 13.98
C VAL A 77 5.14 1.18 14.45
N THR A 78 4.38 2.26 14.65
CA THR A 78 2.93 2.23 14.84
C THR A 78 2.24 2.49 13.52
N ILE A 79 1.43 1.54 13.04
CA ILE A 79 0.63 1.67 11.83
C ILE A 79 -0.76 2.20 12.21
N LEU A 80 -1.12 3.36 11.67
CA LEU A 80 -2.41 4.01 11.86
C LEU A 80 -3.33 3.66 10.67
N GLU A 81 -4.47 3.06 10.96
CA GLU A 81 -5.45 2.70 9.94
C GLU A 81 -6.04 3.97 9.29
N GLY A 82 -6.30 3.90 7.98
CA GLY A 82 -7.01 4.92 7.24
C GLY A 82 -8.51 4.66 7.16
N ALA A 83 -9.21 5.55 6.47
CA ALA A 83 -10.64 5.43 6.16
C ALA A 83 -10.98 6.33 4.95
N VAL A 84 -12.23 6.26 4.47
CA VAL A 84 -12.71 7.06 3.32
C VAL A 84 -12.51 8.57 3.55
N ASP A 85 -12.73 9.04 4.77
CA ASP A 85 -12.71 10.45 5.18
C ASP A 85 -11.37 10.89 5.81
N ILE A 86 -10.38 9.99 5.88
CA ILE A 86 -9.03 10.33 6.35
C ILE A 86 -8.15 10.69 5.14
N ALA A 87 -7.61 11.91 5.14
CA ALA A 87 -6.66 12.38 4.15
C ALA A 87 -5.22 12.21 4.68
N PRO A 88 -4.46 11.15 4.31
CA PRO A 88 -3.16 10.85 4.90
C PRO A 88 -2.14 11.97 4.75
N HIS A 89 -2.15 12.65 3.59
CA HIS A 89 -1.26 13.77 3.33
C HIS A 89 -1.53 14.98 4.25
N VAL A 90 -2.77 15.13 4.74
CA VAL A 90 -3.10 16.17 5.75
C VAL A 90 -2.63 15.74 7.13
N VAL A 91 -2.83 14.46 7.51
CA VAL A 91 -2.34 13.90 8.78
C VAL A 91 -0.82 14.09 8.88
N LEU A 92 -0.09 13.76 7.79
CA LEU A 92 1.36 13.95 7.71
C LEU A 92 1.75 15.44 7.80
N ALA A 93 1.11 16.30 7.01
CA ALA A 93 1.43 17.75 7.01
C ALA A 93 1.15 18.44 8.36
N ASN A 94 0.23 17.90 9.15
CA ASN A 94 -0.06 18.35 10.51
C ASN A 94 0.95 17.81 11.56
N GLY A 95 1.87 16.91 11.19
CA GLY A 95 2.82 16.29 12.10
C GLY A 95 2.20 15.23 13.02
N GLU A 96 1.04 14.69 12.67
CA GLU A 96 0.35 13.64 13.44
C GLU A 96 0.90 12.24 13.14
N SER A 97 1.59 12.08 11.99
CA SER A 97 2.38 10.90 11.61
C SER A 97 3.75 11.32 11.08
N ASP A 98 4.71 10.38 11.04
CA ASP A 98 6.05 10.59 10.49
C ASP A 98 6.09 10.33 9.00
N PHE A 99 5.29 9.33 8.55
CA PHE A 99 5.13 8.97 7.15
C PHE A 99 3.65 8.72 6.84
N ALA A 100 3.29 8.82 5.57
CA ALA A 100 1.94 8.50 5.12
C ALA A 100 1.96 7.76 3.78
N ILE A 101 0.94 6.91 3.56
CA ILE A 101 0.68 6.31 2.25
C ILE A 101 -0.40 7.14 1.56
N SER A 102 -0.12 7.58 0.35
CA SER A 102 -1.08 8.31 -0.48
C SER A 102 -0.79 8.11 -1.96
N TRP A 103 -1.83 8.18 -2.79
CA TRP A 103 -1.67 8.24 -4.23
C TRP A 103 -1.00 9.55 -4.65
N VAL A 104 -0.16 9.49 -5.69
CA VAL A 104 0.67 10.63 -6.09
C VAL A 104 -0.18 11.84 -6.49
N SER A 105 -1.16 11.66 -7.37
CA SER A 105 -2.02 12.77 -7.80
C SER A 105 -2.75 13.45 -6.65
N LYS A 106 -3.28 12.66 -5.70
CA LYS A 106 -3.95 13.15 -4.49
C LYS A 106 -3.01 13.92 -3.57
N ALA A 107 -1.81 13.41 -3.35
CA ALA A 107 -0.80 14.07 -2.53
C ALA A 107 -0.27 15.36 -3.19
N LEU A 108 -0.12 15.38 -4.53
CA LEU A 108 0.25 16.57 -5.27
C LEU A 108 -0.81 17.67 -5.20
N ALA A 109 -2.11 17.32 -5.27
CA ALA A 109 -3.19 18.26 -5.01
C ALA A 109 -3.13 18.81 -3.58
N GLY A 110 -2.81 17.97 -2.60
CA GLY A 110 -2.54 18.40 -1.22
C GLY A 110 -1.34 19.36 -1.11
N ARG A 111 -0.25 19.09 -1.84
CA ARG A 111 0.92 20.00 -1.92
C ARG A 111 0.55 21.35 -2.53
N GLU A 112 -0.24 21.37 -3.60
CA GLU A 112 -0.72 22.61 -4.19
C GLU A 112 -1.59 23.42 -3.19
N GLY A 113 -2.31 22.71 -2.31
CA GLY A 113 -3.04 23.27 -1.17
C GLY A 113 -2.17 23.70 0.02
N GLY A 114 -0.85 23.51 -0.04
CA GLY A 114 0.12 23.96 0.96
C GLY A 114 0.72 22.87 1.86
N ALA A 115 0.40 21.59 1.66
CA ALA A 115 1.04 20.50 2.41
C ALA A 115 2.50 20.33 1.98
N ASN A 116 3.45 20.52 2.91
CA ASN A 116 4.87 20.33 2.63
C ASN A 116 5.26 18.85 2.83
N ILE A 117 4.90 18.01 1.87
CA ILE A 117 5.19 16.57 1.88
C ILE A 117 5.96 16.17 0.62
N VAL A 118 6.80 15.15 0.71
CA VAL A 118 7.69 14.69 -0.37
C VAL A 118 7.52 13.19 -0.57
N ASP A 119 7.34 12.73 -1.81
CA ASP A 119 7.41 11.30 -2.15
C ASP A 119 8.86 10.81 -2.03
N ILE A 120 9.10 9.86 -1.14
CA ILE A 120 10.43 9.31 -0.85
C ILE A 120 10.59 7.85 -1.29
N ALA A 121 9.49 7.17 -1.65
CA ALA A 121 9.51 5.83 -2.23
C ALA A 121 8.18 5.46 -2.88
N GLN A 122 8.19 5.14 -4.17
CA GLN A 122 7.04 4.71 -4.96
C GLN A 122 6.86 3.20 -4.85
N ILE A 123 5.89 2.74 -4.08
CA ILE A 123 5.65 1.31 -3.89
C ILE A 123 4.86 0.72 -5.05
N PHE A 124 3.69 1.27 -5.40
CA PHE A 124 2.94 0.81 -6.57
C PHE A 124 3.48 1.49 -7.82
N GLN A 125 4.04 0.70 -8.73
CA GLN A 125 4.70 1.17 -9.95
C GLN A 125 3.74 1.46 -11.10
N ARG A 126 2.44 1.14 -10.92
CA ARG A 126 1.37 1.31 -11.91
C ARG A 126 0.01 1.42 -11.24
N SER A 127 -1.01 1.87 -12.01
CA SER A 127 -2.37 1.95 -11.52
C SER A 127 -3.06 0.59 -11.46
N GLY A 128 -3.85 0.37 -10.42
CA GLY A 128 -4.77 -0.75 -10.28
C GLY A 128 -6.23 -0.33 -10.41
N THR A 129 -6.52 0.90 -10.80
CA THR A 129 -7.89 1.42 -10.86
C THR A 129 -8.64 0.96 -12.10
N LEU A 130 -9.84 0.51 -11.87
CA LEU A 130 -10.79 0.03 -12.86
C LEU A 130 -12.11 0.79 -12.74
N GLN A 131 -12.90 0.76 -13.83
CA GLN A 131 -14.33 1.03 -13.76
C GLN A 131 -15.08 -0.23 -14.21
N VAL A 132 -15.88 -0.81 -13.31
CA VAL A 132 -16.58 -2.07 -13.50
C VAL A 132 -18.07 -1.82 -13.73
N SER A 133 -18.65 -2.43 -14.74
CA SER A 133 -20.09 -2.37 -15.05
C SER A 133 -20.63 -3.74 -15.40
N PHE A 134 -21.94 -3.95 -15.25
CA PHE A 134 -22.56 -5.15 -15.79
C PHE A 134 -22.46 -5.18 -17.32
N LYS A 135 -22.38 -6.39 -17.88
CA LYS A 135 -22.18 -6.63 -19.32
C LYS A 135 -23.25 -5.96 -20.19
N ASP A 136 -24.51 -5.96 -19.74
CA ASP A 136 -25.64 -5.38 -20.46
C ASP A 136 -25.60 -3.85 -20.54
N LYS A 137 -24.81 -3.18 -19.71
CA LYS A 137 -24.62 -1.73 -19.75
C LYS A 137 -23.80 -1.29 -20.96
N ASN A 138 -23.05 -2.21 -21.60
CA ASN A 138 -22.19 -1.97 -22.76
C ASN A 138 -21.18 -0.82 -22.54
N ILE A 139 -20.66 -0.70 -21.33
CA ILE A 139 -19.62 0.27 -20.98
C ILE A 139 -18.28 -0.43 -21.14
N THR A 140 -17.55 -0.14 -22.21
CA THR A 140 -16.29 -0.79 -22.59
C THR A 140 -15.10 0.16 -22.68
N SER A 141 -15.37 1.46 -22.59
CA SER A 141 -14.39 2.54 -22.61
C SER A 141 -14.93 3.75 -21.86
N ALA A 142 -14.07 4.73 -21.55
CA ALA A 142 -14.49 5.99 -20.93
C ALA A 142 -15.46 6.80 -21.79
N ALA A 143 -15.46 6.63 -23.11
CA ALA A 143 -16.41 7.30 -24.01
C ALA A 143 -17.87 6.87 -23.76
N ASP A 144 -18.07 5.65 -23.25
CA ASP A 144 -19.39 5.09 -22.94
C ASP A 144 -19.97 5.60 -21.62
N PHE A 145 -19.20 6.38 -20.83
CA PHE A 145 -19.67 6.97 -19.58
C PHE A 145 -20.70 8.08 -19.78
N LYS A 146 -20.83 8.62 -21.00
CA LYS A 146 -21.75 9.73 -21.28
C LYS A 146 -23.19 9.42 -20.86
N GLY A 147 -23.76 10.28 -20.00
CA GLY A 147 -25.11 10.15 -19.48
C GLY A 147 -25.29 9.05 -18.42
N LYS A 148 -24.20 8.48 -17.90
CA LYS A 148 -24.22 7.40 -16.92
C LYS A 148 -24.00 7.92 -15.49
N ASN A 149 -24.48 7.13 -14.54
CA ASN A 149 -24.13 7.25 -13.12
C ASN A 149 -22.82 6.50 -12.88
N ILE A 150 -21.74 7.24 -12.67
CA ILE A 150 -20.39 6.69 -12.47
C ILE A 150 -20.03 6.78 -10.99
N GLY A 151 -19.87 5.61 -10.37
CA GLY A 151 -19.44 5.49 -8.99
C GLY A 151 -17.97 5.87 -8.83
N ASN A 152 -17.66 6.53 -7.72
CA ASN A 152 -16.30 6.86 -7.28
C ASN A 152 -16.27 7.08 -5.77
N TRP A 153 -15.08 7.00 -5.14
CA TRP A 153 -14.97 7.23 -3.70
C TRP A 153 -14.88 8.71 -3.33
N GLY A 154 -14.54 9.59 -4.27
CA GLY A 154 -14.28 11.01 -3.99
C GLY A 154 -12.96 11.23 -3.24
N TYR A 155 -12.78 12.43 -2.68
CA TYR A 155 -11.61 12.82 -1.89
C TYR A 155 -10.25 12.66 -2.60
N GLY A 156 -10.23 12.80 -3.92
CA GLY A 156 -9.04 12.68 -4.77
C GLY A 156 -8.77 11.27 -5.30
N ASN A 157 -9.67 10.31 -5.07
CA ASN A 157 -9.57 8.98 -5.69
C ASN A 157 -10.14 8.99 -7.12
N GLU A 158 -10.97 9.95 -7.48
CA GLU A 158 -11.64 10.13 -8.78
C GLU A 158 -10.75 10.75 -9.87
N PHE A 159 -9.48 11.02 -9.63
CA PHE A 159 -8.66 11.79 -10.57
C PHE A 159 -8.35 11.04 -11.87
N GLU A 160 -8.24 9.72 -11.84
CA GLU A 160 -8.11 8.89 -13.04
C GLU A 160 -9.41 8.87 -13.84
N ILE A 161 -10.58 8.92 -13.18
CA ILE A 161 -11.89 9.08 -13.84
C ILE A 161 -11.92 10.43 -14.59
N PHE A 162 -11.47 11.50 -13.95
CA PHE A 162 -11.40 12.82 -14.58
C PHE A 162 -10.48 12.83 -15.80
N ALA A 163 -9.32 12.16 -15.71
CA ALA A 163 -8.39 12.02 -16.82
C ALA A 163 -9.01 11.22 -17.97
N ALA A 164 -9.70 10.11 -17.67
CA ALA A 164 -10.38 9.29 -18.66
C ALA A 164 -11.51 10.03 -19.37
N LEU A 165 -12.36 10.74 -18.63
CA LEU A 165 -13.41 11.58 -19.18
C LEU A 165 -12.83 12.70 -20.06
N THR A 166 -11.79 13.40 -19.60
CA THR A 166 -11.12 14.46 -20.35
C THR A 166 -10.56 13.93 -21.68
N LYS A 167 -9.87 12.77 -21.64
CA LYS A 167 -9.33 12.09 -22.81
C LYS A 167 -10.42 11.68 -23.81
N ALA A 168 -11.58 11.23 -23.31
CA ALA A 168 -12.74 10.89 -24.11
C ALA A 168 -13.50 12.13 -24.63
N GLY A 169 -13.07 13.35 -24.31
CA GLY A 169 -13.72 14.60 -24.68
C GLY A 169 -15.02 14.88 -23.91
N LEU A 170 -15.20 14.27 -22.76
CA LEU A 170 -16.34 14.45 -21.86
C LEU A 170 -16.00 15.45 -20.74
N ASP A 171 -17.03 16.19 -20.32
CA ASP A 171 -16.96 17.13 -19.20
C ASP A 171 -17.50 16.42 -17.94
N PRO A 172 -16.69 16.19 -16.90
CA PRO A 172 -17.12 15.47 -15.70
C PRO A 172 -18.29 16.15 -14.96
N ALA A 173 -18.44 17.47 -15.11
CA ALA A 173 -19.53 18.21 -14.48
C ALA A 173 -20.85 18.19 -15.29
N LYS A 174 -20.85 17.78 -16.58
CA LYS A 174 -22.00 17.89 -17.49
C LYS A 174 -22.39 16.58 -18.16
N ASP A 175 -21.41 15.76 -18.52
CA ASP A 175 -21.64 14.59 -19.38
C ASP A 175 -21.88 13.30 -18.58
N VAL A 176 -21.58 13.29 -17.28
CA VAL A 176 -21.79 12.15 -16.38
C VAL A 176 -22.41 12.60 -15.06
N THR A 177 -22.99 11.68 -14.30
CA THR A 177 -23.34 11.88 -12.90
C THR A 177 -22.35 11.12 -12.05
N LEU A 178 -21.47 11.83 -11.31
CA LEU A 178 -20.60 11.17 -10.34
C LEU A 178 -21.37 10.88 -9.07
N VAL A 179 -21.33 9.62 -8.64
CA VAL A 179 -22.04 9.13 -7.45
C VAL A 179 -21.02 8.60 -6.46
N GLN A 180 -20.98 9.15 -5.25
CA GLN A 180 -20.08 8.66 -4.23
C GLN A 180 -20.47 7.25 -3.78
N GLN A 181 -19.55 6.32 -3.92
CA GLN A 181 -19.71 4.94 -3.46
C GLN A 181 -19.02 4.70 -2.11
N GLN A 182 -19.43 3.64 -1.41
CA GLN A 182 -18.81 3.19 -0.19
C GLN A 182 -17.60 2.28 -0.50
N PHE A 183 -17.05 1.62 0.51
CA PHE A 183 -15.92 0.70 0.36
C PHE A 183 -16.31 -0.67 -0.24
N ASP A 184 -17.55 -0.84 -0.65
CA ASP A 184 -18.12 -2.07 -1.21
C ASP A 184 -18.77 -1.84 -2.57
N MET A 185 -19.23 -2.91 -3.20
CA MET A 185 -19.86 -2.89 -4.52
C MET A 185 -21.40 -2.92 -4.47
N ALA A 186 -21.98 -2.62 -3.31
CA ALA A 186 -23.44 -2.71 -3.11
C ALA A 186 -24.21 -1.80 -4.10
N GLY A 187 -23.73 -0.59 -4.35
CA GLY A 187 -24.40 0.35 -5.28
C GLY A 187 -24.42 -0.16 -6.72
N LEU A 188 -23.34 -0.83 -7.18
CA LEU A 188 -23.31 -1.47 -8.50
C LEU A 188 -24.25 -2.67 -8.54
N LEU A 189 -24.18 -3.56 -7.54
CA LEU A 189 -24.99 -4.77 -7.47
C LEU A 189 -26.50 -4.48 -7.33
N ALA A 190 -26.87 -3.35 -6.70
CA ALA A 190 -28.24 -2.87 -6.61
C ALA A 190 -28.72 -2.16 -7.87
N GLY A 191 -27.82 -1.77 -8.78
CA GLY A 191 -28.14 -1.00 -9.98
C GLY A 191 -28.31 0.50 -9.76
N ASP A 192 -27.87 1.03 -8.62
CA ASP A 192 -27.92 2.47 -8.29
C ASP A 192 -26.89 3.26 -9.09
N ILE A 193 -25.78 2.63 -9.49
CA ILE A 193 -24.75 3.16 -10.37
C ILE A 193 -24.56 2.25 -11.59
N ASP A 194 -24.23 2.85 -12.74
CA ASP A 194 -24.06 2.11 -13.99
C ASP A 194 -22.67 1.46 -14.09
N ALA A 195 -21.66 2.11 -13.52
CA ALA A 195 -20.31 1.58 -13.40
C ALA A 195 -19.68 2.06 -12.10
N ALA A 196 -18.98 1.17 -11.39
CA ALA A 196 -18.34 1.43 -10.10
C ALA A 196 -16.83 1.53 -10.25
N GLU A 197 -16.23 2.49 -9.57
CA GLU A 197 -14.77 2.51 -9.36
C GLU A 197 -14.37 1.30 -8.53
N ALA A 198 -13.31 0.64 -8.94
CA ALA A 198 -12.82 -0.58 -8.33
C ALA A 198 -11.30 -0.67 -8.43
N MET A 199 -10.68 -1.28 -7.44
CA MET A 199 -9.28 -1.71 -7.56
C MET A 199 -9.21 -3.14 -8.06
N THR A 200 -8.22 -3.45 -8.92
CA THR A 200 -7.94 -4.83 -9.36
C THR A 200 -7.83 -5.78 -8.18
N TYR A 201 -7.29 -5.30 -7.09
CA TYR A 201 -6.99 -6.08 -5.90
C TYR A 201 -8.12 -6.14 -4.87
N ASN A 202 -9.16 -5.30 -4.94
CA ASN A 202 -10.19 -5.22 -3.89
C ASN A 202 -11.61 -5.33 -4.46
N GLU A 203 -12.20 -4.25 -4.94
CA GLU A 203 -13.61 -4.21 -5.31
C GLU A 203 -13.95 -5.11 -6.49
N TYR A 204 -13.00 -5.35 -7.40
CA TYR A 204 -13.23 -6.31 -8.48
C TYR A 204 -13.39 -7.74 -7.96
N ALA A 205 -12.66 -8.13 -6.92
CA ALA A 205 -12.88 -9.41 -6.26
C ALA A 205 -14.24 -9.47 -5.57
N GLN A 206 -14.70 -8.37 -4.94
CA GLN A 206 -15.99 -8.34 -4.25
C GLN A 206 -17.16 -8.64 -5.21
N VAL A 207 -17.15 -8.16 -6.45
CA VAL A 207 -18.21 -8.51 -7.41
C VAL A 207 -18.14 -9.98 -7.84
N LEU A 208 -16.95 -10.57 -7.93
CA LEU A 208 -16.78 -12.00 -8.25
C LEU A 208 -17.10 -12.92 -7.05
N GLU A 209 -17.08 -12.39 -5.84
CA GLU A 209 -17.47 -13.08 -4.61
C GLU A 209 -18.99 -12.93 -4.30
N ALA A 210 -19.69 -12.07 -5.03
CA ALA A 210 -21.11 -11.85 -4.86
C ALA A 210 -21.96 -12.94 -5.56
N ILE A 211 -23.12 -13.25 -4.96
CA ILE A 211 -24.08 -14.20 -5.55
C ILE A 211 -24.97 -13.46 -6.55
N ASN A 212 -25.04 -13.97 -7.76
CA ASN A 212 -26.00 -13.54 -8.76
C ASN A 212 -27.40 -14.05 -8.34
N PRO A 213 -28.35 -13.13 -8.07
CA PRO A 213 -29.67 -13.51 -7.57
C PRO A 213 -30.51 -14.32 -8.58
N ASP A 214 -30.23 -14.19 -9.88
CA ASP A 214 -30.97 -14.87 -10.93
C ASP A 214 -30.54 -16.34 -11.10
N THR A 215 -29.27 -16.63 -10.83
CA THR A 215 -28.71 -17.98 -11.03
C THR A 215 -28.47 -18.72 -9.71
N GLY A 216 -28.31 -18.01 -8.61
CA GLY A 216 -27.89 -18.53 -7.31
C GLY A 216 -26.41 -18.95 -7.25
N ALA A 217 -25.62 -18.68 -8.31
CA ALA A 217 -24.17 -18.89 -8.36
C ALA A 217 -23.41 -17.57 -8.14
N LEU A 218 -22.10 -17.65 -7.95
CA LEU A 218 -21.27 -16.45 -7.94
C LEU A 218 -21.28 -15.81 -9.33
N TYR A 219 -21.11 -14.48 -9.36
CA TYR A 219 -20.79 -13.79 -10.60
C TYR A 219 -19.44 -14.21 -11.12
N THR A 220 -19.25 -14.10 -12.44
CA THR A 220 -18.03 -14.40 -13.16
C THR A 220 -17.53 -13.17 -13.91
N ALA A 221 -16.30 -13.20 -14.39
CA ALA A 221 -15.75 -12.11 -15.20
C ALA A 221 -16.59 -11.84 -16.48
N ASP A 222 -17.29 -12.85 -17.00
CA ASP A 222 -18.15 -12.72 -18.18
C ASP A 222 -19.42 -11.90 -17.94
N ASP A 223 -19.80 -11.70 -16.67
CA ASP A 223 -20.96 -10.89 -16.28
C ASP A 223 -20.66 -9.39 -16.30
N PHE A 224 -19.37 -9.00 -16.39
CA PHE A 224 -18.93 -7.60 -16.28
C PHE A 224 -18.15 -7.13 -17.50
N ASN A 225 -18.22 -5.84 -17.78
CA ASN A 225 -17.22 -5.11 -18.54
C ASN A 225 -16.28 -4.41 -17.54
N VAL A 226 -15.01 -4.36 -17.87
CA VAL A 226 -13.98 -3.71 -17.06
C VAL A 226 -13.23 -2.73 -17.94
N VAL A 227 -13.20 -1.46 -17.55
CA VAL A 227 -12.36 -0.42 -18.14
C VAL A 227 -11.17 -0.23 -17.20
N SER A 228 -9.96 -0.56 -17.66
CA SER A 228 -8.70 -0.37 -16.92
C SER A 228 -8.12 1.00 -17.27
N TYR A 229 -7.90 1.84 -16.26
CA TYR A 229 -7.32 3.16 -16.52
C TYR A 229 -5.84 3.09 -16.90
N GLU A 230 -5.12 2.06 -16.49
CA GLU A 230 -3.77 1.81 -17.00
C GLU A 230 -3.80 1.49 -18.50
N ASP A 231 -4.70 0.60 -18.95
CA ASP A 231 -4.85 0.24 -20.37
C ASP A 231 -5.39 1.39 -21.22
N GLU A 232 -6.27 2.22 -20.66
CA GLU A 232 -6.74 3.45 -21.27
C GLU A 232 -5.61 4.50 -21.38
N GLY A 233 -4.45 4.28 -20.77
CA GLY A 233 -3.31 5.19 -20.77
C GLY A 233 -3.56 6.47 -19.97
N VAL A 234 -4.42 6.39 -18.94
CA VAL A 234 -4.68 7.45 -17.97
C VAL A 234 -4.35 7.03 -16.54
N GLY A 235 -3.73 5.86 -16.38
CA GLY A 235 -3.23 5.38 -15.08
C GLY A 235 -2.22 6.34 -14.47
N MET A 236 -2.41 6.67 -13.20
CA MET A 236 -1.55 7.52 -12.39
C MET A 236 -0.81 6.67 -11.36
N LEU A 237 0.34 7.15 -10.87
CA LEU A 237 1.06 6.51 -9.78
C LEU A 237 0.22 6.53 -8.50
N GLN A 238 0.14 5.37 -7.84
CA GLN A 238 -0.69 5.18 -6.65
C GLN A 238 0.17 5.11 -5.39
N ASP A 239 -0.01 4.11 -4.53
CA ASP A 239 0.57 4.04 -3.19
C ASP A 239 2.08 4.36 -3.18
N ALA A 240 2.42 5.52 -2.62
CA ALA A 240 3.77 5.98 -2.37
C ALA A 240 3.95 6.28 -0.87
N ILE A 241 5.19 6.23 -0.39
CA ILE A 241 5.57 6.66 0.96
C ILE A 241 5.92 8.14 0.91
N TRP A 242 5.16 8.93 1.64
CA TRP A 242 5.34 10.38 1.77
C TRP A 242 5.97 10.72 3.12
N ALA A 243 6.89 11.68 3.11
CA ALA A 243 7.57 12.23 4.28
C ALA A 243 7.27 13.73 4.46
N ASP A 244 7.45 14.26 5.67
CA ASP A 244 7.39 15.71 5.93
C ASP A 244 8.61 16.41 5.31
N GLY A 245 8.38 17.20 4.27
CA GLY A 245 9.43 17.93 3.54
C GLY A 245 10.22 18.90 4.42
N SER A 246 9.60 19.46 5.46
CA SER A 246 10.28 20.39 6.39
C SER A 246 11.36 19.68 7.25
N ARG A 247 11.23 18.37 7.45
CA ARG A 247 12.14 17.55 8.26
C ARG A 247 13.27 16.90 7.44
N LEU A 248 13.19 16.89 6.11
CA LEU A 248 14.21 16.26 5.25
C LEU A 248 15.58 16.98 5.26
N SER A 249 15.68 18.15 5.90
CA SER A 249 16.96 18.78 6.20
C SER A 249 17.61 18.30 7.51
N ASP A 250 16.88 17.53 8.35
CA ASP A 250 17.39 16.93 9.57
C ASP A 250 18.02 15.56 9.28
N PRO A 251 19.34 15.37 9.48
CA PRO A 251 20.00 14.09 9.23
C PRO A 251 19.42 12.93 10.06
N ALA A 252 18.90 13.18 11.25
CA ALA A 252 18.29 12.12 12.07
C ALA A 252 16.96 11.63 11.47
N TYR A 253 16.17 12.54 10.92
CA TYR A 253 14.94 12.17 10.22
C TYR A 253 15.23 11.46 8.90
N VAL A 254 16.24 11.90 8.15
CA VAL A 254 16.71 11.24 6.91
C VAL A 254 17.19 9.82 7.19
N ASP A 255 17.95 9.59 8.27
CA ASP A 255 18.36 8.23 8.70
C ASP A 255 17.14 7.37 9.06
N THR A 256 16.19 7.93 9.82
CA THR A 256 14.92 7.24 10.16
C THR A 256 14.12 6.89 8.92
N ALA A 257 13.98 7.82 7.96
CA ALA A 257 13.27 7.60 6.70
C ALA A 257 13.95 6.51 5.84
N THR A 258 15.27 6.52 5.76
CA THR A 258 16.06 5.51 5.03
C THR A 258 15.84 4.12 5.62
N LYS A 259 15.92 3.98 6.93
CA LYS A 259 15.69 2.71 7.65
C LYS A 259 14.24 2.24 7.52
N PHE A 260 13.28 3.16 7.62
CA PHE A 260 11.85 2.85 7.46
C PHE A 260 11.54 2.34 6.05
N VAL A 261 12.05 3.01 5.01
CA VAL A 261 11.88 2.58 3.61
C VAL A 261 12.56 1.23 3.38
N ALA A 262 13.79 1.03 3.89
CA ALA A 262 14.51 -0.24 3.76
C ALA A 262 13.72 -1.41 4.36
N ALA A 263 13.29 -1.30 5.62
CA ALA A 263 12.49 -2.33 6.29
C ALA A 263 11.14 -2.56 5.60
N SER A 264 10.49 -1.50 5.10
CA SER A 264 9.24 -1.62 4.32
C SER A 264 9.45 -2.40 3.03
N ILE A 265 10.55 -2.15 2.30
CA ILE A 265 10.92 -2.90 1.09
C ILE A 265 11.18 -4.37 1.41
N GLN A 266 11.84 -4.70 2.53
CA GLN A 266 12.00 -6.09 2.99
C GLN A 266 10.65 -6.75 3.24
N GLY A 267 9.71 -6.04 3.88
CA GLY A 267 8.35 -6.53 4.10
C GLY A 267 7.62 -6.82 2.79
N TRP A 268 7.72 -5.95 1.80
CA TRP A 268 7.15 -6.17 0.48
C TRP A 268 7.82 -7.31 -0.29
N ALA A 269 9.15 -7.46 -0.19
CA ALA A 269 9.87 -8.60 -0.77
C ALA A 269 9.46 -9.92 -0.09
N PHE A 270 9.30 -9.93 1.23
CA PHE A 270 8.76 -11.08 1.96
C PHE A 270 7.35 -11.45 1.45
N CYS A 271 6.46 -10.47 1.27
CA CYS A 271 5.11 -10.70 0.77
C CYS A 271 5.08 -11.21 -0.68
N ARG A 272 6.01 -10.77 -1.53
CA ARG A 272 6.18 -11.31 -2.88
C ARG A 272 6.47 -12.81 -2.85
N ASP A 273 7.38 -13.20 -1.99
CA ASP A 273 7.92 -14.57 -1.94
C ASP A 273 7.09 -15.50 -1.03
N ASN A 274 6.28 -14.92 -0.11
CA ASN A 274 5.51 -15.64 0.90
C ASN A 274 4.06 -15.13 0.96
N THR A 275 3.37 -15.12 -0.17
CA THR A 275 2.02 -14.52 -0.35
C THR A 275 1.00 -14.99 0.70
N GLN A 276 0.97 -16.32 1.01
CA GLN A 276 0.04 -16.85 2.01
C GLN A 276 0.38 -16.35 3.41
N ALA A 277 1.66 -16.35 3.79
CA ALA A 277 2.06 -15.88 5.12
C ALA A 277 1.72 -14.39 5.31
N CYS A 278 1.92 -13.56 4.28
CA CYS A 278 1.49 -12.16 4.29
C CYS A 278 -0.03 -12.00 4.42
N THR A 279 -0.79 -12.84 3.72
CA THR A 279 -2.25 -12.89 3.86
C THR A 279 -2.66 -13.17 5.30
N ASP A 280 -2.06 -14.18 5.92
CA ASP A 280 -2.36 -14.59 7.29
C ASP A 280 -2.01 -13.46 8.30
N ILE A 281 -0.90 -12.76 8.09
CA ILE A 281 -0.51 -11.58 8.89
C ILE A 281 -1.60 -10.50 8.80
N VAL A 282 -2.04 -10.14 7.60
CA VAL A 282 -3.06 -9.11 7.39
C VAL A 282 -4.38 -9.48 8.05
N VAL A 283 -4.81 -10.74 7.91
CA VAL A 283 -6.02 -11.25 8.56
C VAL A 283 -5.90 -11.17 10.08
N ALA A 284 -4.75 -11.52 10.64
CA ALA A 284 -4.48 -11.43 12.08
C ALA A 284 -4.46 -9.98 12.59
N LYS A 285 -4.12 -9.01 11.74
CA LYS A 285 -4.17 -7.56 12.07
C LYS A 285 -5.60 -6.98 12.04
N GLY A 286 -6.62 -7.75 11.64
CA GLY A 286 -8.03 -7.38 11.74
C GLY A 286 -8.62 -6.83 10.43
N SER A 287 -8.22 -7.37 9.28
CA SER A 287 -8.86 -7.00 8.00
C SER A 287 -10.37 -7.25 8.03
N LYS A 288 -11.13 -6.35 7.36
CA LYS A 288 -12.59 -6.44 7.30
C LYS A 288 -13.08 -7.57 6.39
N LEU A 289 -12.27 -7.94 5.40
CA LEU A 289 -12.58 -8.99 4.42
C LEU A 289 -11.78 -10.26 4.73
N GLY A 290 -12.36 -11.42 4.38
CA GLY A 290 -11.84 -12.73 4.77
C GLY A 290 -10.55 -13.15 4.07
N ALA A 291 -9.97 -14.27 4.52
CA ALA A 291 -8.66 -14.74 4.06
C ALA A 291 -8.58 -15.00 2.54
N SER A 292 -9.64 -15.55 1.92
CA SER A 292 -9.66 -15.77 0.46
C SER A 292 -9.58 -14.46 -0.32
N HIS A 293 -10.29 -13.44 0.13
CA HIS A 293 -10.24 -12.10 -0.45
C HIS A 293 -8.86 -11.48 -0.26
N GLN A 294 -8.29 -11.56 0.95
CA GLN A 294 -6.96 -11.02 1.22
C GLN A 294 -5.86 -11.73 0.41
N LEU A 295 -6.02 -13.02 0.12
CA LEU A 295 -5.12 -13.75 -0.76
C LEU A 295 -5.21 -13.29 -2.22
N TRP A 296 -6.43 -13.08 -2.74
CA TRP A 296 -6.64 -12.43 -4.03
C TRP A 296 -5.93 -11.07 -4.05
N GLN A 297 -6.23 -10.25 -3.05
CA GLN A 297 -5.70 -8.90 -2.94
C GLN A 297 -4.16 -8.90 -2.94
N MET A 298 -3.53 -9.80 -2.17
CA MET A 298 -2.08 -9.90 -2.12
C MET A 298 -1.47 -10.27 -3.49
N ASN A 299 -2.12 -11.19 -4.23
CA ASN A 299 -1.68 -11.57 -5.56
C ASN A 299 -1.77 -10.41 -6.56
N GLU A 300 -2.84 -9.62 -6.53
CA GLU A 300 -3.01 -8.47 -7.42
C GLU A 300 -2.08 -7.31 -7.04
N VAL A 301 -1.91 -7.02 -5.75
CA VAL A 301 -0.98 -6.00 -5.25
C VAL A 301 0.46 -6.32 -5.68
N ASN A 302 0.86 -7.59 -5.62
CA ASN A 302 2.18 -8.00 -6.13
C ASN A 302 2.39 -7.62 -7.61
N LYS A 303 1.35 -7.65 -8.45
CA LYS A 303 1.45 -7.23 -9.86
C LYS A 303 1.60 -5.72 -10.03
N LEU A 304 1.14 -4.93 -9.06
CA LEU A 304 1.31 -3.47 -9.08
C LEU A 304 2.71 -3.04 -8.65
N ILE A 305 3.35 -3.82 -7.76
CA ILE A 305 4.70 -3.55 -7.25
C ILE A 305 5.76 -4.15 -8.18
N TRP A 306 5.56 -5.39 -8.62
CA TRP A 306 6.55 -6.16 -9.37
C TRP A 306 6.13 -6.38 -10.83
N PRO A 307 7.09 -6.45 -11.78
CA PRO A 307 8.52 -6.17 -11.59
C PRO A 307 8.76 -4.67 -11.33
N ALA A 308 9.77 -4.38 -10.50
CA ALA A 308 10.29 -3.03 -10.26
C ALA A 308 11.67 -2.95 -10.92
N SER A 309 11.71 -2.53 -12.17
CA SER A 309 12.90 -2.60 -13.03
C SER A 309 14.07 -1.72 -12.56
N MET A 310 13.77 -0.64 -11.85
CA MET A 310 14.77 0.29 -11.30
C MET A 310 15.16 -0.07 -9.85
N GLY A 311 14.45 -1.02 -9.23
CA GLY A 311 14.51 -1.34 -7.80
C GLY A 311 13.20 -1.04 -7.10
N ALA A 312 12.88 -1.82 -6.08
CA ALA A 312 11.66 -1.62 -5.30
C ALA A 312 11.67 -0.25 -4.63
N GLY A 313 10.57 0.47 -4.74
CA GLY A 313 10.43 1.80 -4.16
C GLY A 313 11.01 2.95 -5.00
N MET A 314 11.76 2.67 -6.07
CA MET A 314 12.27 3.73 -6.95
C MET A 314 11.14 4.44 -7.70
N ILE A 315 11.24 5.75 -7.79
CA ILE A 315 10.30 6.59 -8.54
C ILE A 315 10.79 6.63 -10.01
N ASP A 316 10.01 6.05 -10.93
CA ASP A 316 10.26 6.15 -12.36
C ASP A 316 9.85 7.54 -12.86
N SER A 317 10.80 8.27 -13.45
CA SER A 317 10.55 9.64 -13.89
C SER A 317 9.51 9.74 -14.99
N ALA A 318 9.43 8.76 -15.90
CA ALA A 318 8.45 8.78 -16.98
C ALA A 318 7.02 8.53 -16.44
N ALA A 319 6.88 7.65 -15.45
CA ALA A 319 5.60 7.41 -14.77
C ALA A 319 5.17 8.61 -13.90
N TRP A 320 6.15 9.26 -13.24
CA TRP A 320 5.91 10.51 -12.51
C TRP A 320 5.44 11.62 -13.44
N ASP A 321 6.17 11.88 -14.52
CA ASP A 321 5.86 12.94 -15.49
C ASP A 321 4.49 12.68 -16.12
N ARG A 322 4.14 11.42 -16.43
CA ARG A 322 2.81 11.04 -16.92
C ARG A 322 1.72 11.38 -15.90
N THR A 323 1.92 11.04 -14.63
CA THR A 323 0.97 11.34 -13.56
C THR A 323 0.75 12.84 -13.40
N VAL A 324 1.82 13.63 -13.44
CA VAL A 324 1.75 15.10 -13.39
C VAL A 324 1.02 15.66 -14.62
N ALA A 325 1.38 15.21 -15.83
CA ALA A 325 0.75 15.67 -17.06
C ALA A 325 -0.77 15.39 -17.08
N LEU A 326 -1.16 14.17 -16.72
CA LEU A 326 -2.57 13.79 -16.60
C LEU A 326 -3.32 14.65 -15.58
N SER A 327 -2.69 14.92 -14.43
CA SER A 327 -3.29 15.77 -13.38
C SER A 327 -3.45 17.23 -13.79
N LEU A 328 -2.56 17.75 -14.66
CA LEU A 328 -2.65 19.10 -15.21
C LEU A 328 -3.72 19.22 -16.33
N GLU A 329 -4.05 18.13 -17.01
CA GLU A 329 -5.00 18.09 -18.10
C GLU A 329 -6.41 17.66 -17.65
N ALA A 330 -6.51 16.81 -16.64
CA ALA A 330 -7.77 16.24 -16.15
C ALA A 330 -8.68 17.34 -15.60
N LYS A 331 -9.83 17.53 -16.24
CA LYS A 331 -10.85 18.50 -15.79
C LYS A 331 -11.52 18.00 -14.52
N ASN A 332 -11.70 18.91 -13.58
CA ASN A 332 -12.43 18.65 -12.34
C ASN A 332 -13.89 19.14 -12.41
N LEU A 333 -14.64 18.94 -11.32
CA LEU A 333 -16.06 19.33 -11.23
C LEU A 333 -16.27 20.87 -11.16
N GLU A 334 -15.26 21.62 -10.73
CA GLU A 334 -15.32 23.07 -10.61
C GLU A 334 -14.98 23.79 -11.92
N GLY A 335 -14.66 23.06 -12.99
CA GLY A 335 -14.32 23.60 -14.30
C GLY A 335 -12.84 24.02 -14.44
N GLY A 336 -12.01 23.69 -13.45
CA GLY A 336 -10.55 23.75 -13.51
C GLY A 336 -9.94 22.41 -13.89
N THR A 337 -8.70 22.18 -13.43
CA THR A 337 -7.97 20.92 -13.55
C THR A 337 -7.62 20.37 -12.16
N VAL A 338 -7.21 19.11 -12.07
CA VAL A 338 -6.79 18.48 -10.79
C VAL A 338 -5.60 19.24 -10.20
N LEU A 339 -4.59 19.55 -11.02
CA LEU A 339 -3.51 20.47 -10.67
C LEU A 339 -3.58 21.71 -11.56
N THR A 340 -3.34 22.89 -11.00
CA THR A 340 -3.32 24.15 -11.76
C THR A 340 -1.90 24.51 -12.24
N LYS A 341 -0.87 23.91 -11.64
CA LYS A 341 0.54 24.09 -11.98
C LYS A 341 1.33 22.80 -11.73
N ALA A 342 2.43 22.65 -12.46
CA ALA A 342 3.36 21.55 -12.17
C ALA A 342 3.93 21.66 -10.75
N PRO A 343 4.13 20.53 -10.06
CA PRO A 343 4.80 20.51 -8.77
C PRO A 343 6.26 21.03 -8.92
N ASP A 344 6.82 21.53 -7.82
CA ASP A 344 8.24 21.87 -7.77
C ASP A 344 9.13 20.61 -7.82
N ALA A 345 10.42 20.80 -8.06
CA ALA A 345 11.38 19.69 -8.13
C ALA A 345 11.57 18.96 -6.80
N GLU A 346 11.13 19.54 -5.70
CA GLU A 346 11.22 18.97 -4.35
C GLU A 346 10.02 18.10 -3.99
N ALA A 347 9.07 17.93 -4.92
CA ALA A 347 7.87 17.12 -4.67
C ALA A 347 8.17 15.62 -4.52
N HIS A 348 9.31 15.17 -5.03
CA HIS A 348 9.79 13.79 -4.88
C HIS A 348 11.31 13.72 -4.85
N THR A 349 11.85 12.62 -4.30
CA THR A 349 13.29 12.32 -4.35
C THR A 349 13.54 10.82 -4.34
N ASN A 350 14.51 10.37 -5.11
CA ASN A 350 15.03 9.01 -5.05
C ASN A 350 16.21 8.84 -4.06
N ASP A 351 16.64 9.89 -3.37
CA ASP A 351 17.80 9.82 -2.48
C ASP A 351 17.58 8.86 -1.31
N ILE A 352 16.40 8.94 -0.68
CA ILE A 352 16.03 8.10 0.47
C ILE A 352 15.95 6.63 0.05
N VAL A 353 15.21 6.32 -1.02
CA VAL A 353 15.06 4.93 -1.48
C VAL A 353 16.39 4.38 -2.02
N THR A 354 17.22 5.19 -2.66
CA THR A 354 18.57 4.78 -3.10
C THR A 354 19.44 4.40 -1.90
N ALA A 355 19.43 5.21 -0.84
CA ALA A 355 20.15 4.91 0.40
C ALA A 355 19.57 3.66 1.09
N ALA A 356 18.25 3.48 1.08
CA ALA A 356 17.58 2.30 1.62
C ALA A 356 17.98 1.01 0.88
N LEU A 357 18.02 1.04 -0.45
CA LEU A 357 18.46 -0.10 -1.26
C LEU A 357 19.94 -0.42 -1.05
N ALA A 358 20.80 0.60 -0.90
CA ALA A 358 22.20 0.40 -0.57
C ALA A 358 22.36 -0.24 0.82
N LEU A 359 21.62 0.24 1.83
CA LEU A 359 21.62 -0.35 3.17
C LEU A 359 21.22 -1.84 3.15
N LEU A 360 20.18 -2.20 2.36
CA LEU A 360 19.76 -3.60 2.20
C LEU A 360 20.81 -4.46 1.51
N ALA A 361 21.54 -3.93 0.54
CA ALA A 361 22.63 -4.63 -0.16
C ALA A 361 23.81 -4.93 0.78
N ASP A 362 24.08 -4.04 1.74
CA ASP A 362 25.16 -4.20 2.72
C ASP A 362 24.80 -5.24 3.82
N MET A 363 23.51 -5.51 4.01
CA MET A 363 23.00 -6.47 5.00
C MET A 363 22.87 -7.91 4.46
N GLY A 364 22.79 -8.09 3.16
CA GLY A 364 22.53 -9.38 2.49
C GLY A 364 23.72 -9.96 1.86
#